data_8ce21977330931d81603d8ad9b315b5d
#
_entry.id   8ce21977330931d81603d8ad9b315b5d
#
_cell.length_a   1.000
_cell.length_b   1.000
_cell.length_c   1.000
_cell.angle_alpha   90.00
_cell.angle_beta   90.00
_cell.angle_gamma   90.00
#
_symmetry.space_group_name_H-M   'P 1'
#
loop_
_entity.id
_entity.type
_entity.pdbx_description
1 polymer ?
#
loop_
_entity_poly.entity_id
_entity_poly.type
_entity_poly.pdbx_seq_one_letter_code
_entity_poly.pdbx_strand_id
1 'polypeptide(L)'
;MPAEAVRFLANENFPGDAVTALRAAGHDLAWVRTDAPGSPDPDVLARAVRENRVLLTFDKDFGELAWRAGLPATAGIILFRLPMPSPADVGPAIAGIIASREDWAGQFSVVEPGRIRMRSLPSRS
;
A
#
# COMPACT_ATOMS: atom_id res chain seq x y z
N MET A 1 2.28 -10.64 23.42
CA MET A 1 3.00 -9.79 22.45
C MET A 1 2.02 -9.27 21.42
N PRO A 2 1.96 -7.99 21.23
CA PRO A 2 1.19 -7.49 20.11
C PRO A 2 1.84 -7.97 18.82
N ALA A 3 1.01 -8.24 17.81
CA ALA A 3 1.51 -8.50 16.48
C ALA A 3 2.35 -7.31 16.02
N GLU A 4 3.37 -7.57 15.22
CA GLU A 4 4.14 -6.49 14.65
C GLU A 4 3.22 -5.58 13.85
N ALA A 5 3.38 -4.29 14.02
CA ALA A 5 2.61 -3.33 13.26
C ALA A 5 2.95 -3.47 11.78
N VAL A 6 1.92 -3.37 10.94
CA VAL A 6 2.11 -3.40 9.49
C VAL A 6 2.87 -2.15 9.08
N ARG A 7 3.89 -2.32 8.27
CA ARG A 7 4.69 -1.22 7.71
C ARG A 7 4.24 -0.96 6.29
N PHE A 8 4.30 0.28 5.86
CA PHE A 8 3.78 0.68 4.55
C PHE A 8 4.85 1.35 3.68
N LEU A 9 4.68 1.22 2.37
CA LEU A 9 5.45 1.96 1.38
C LEU A 9 4.46 2.65 0.45
N ALA A 10 4.44 3.97 0.46
CA ALA A 10 3.57 4.73 -0.43
C ALA A 10 4.26 4.94 -1.77
N ASN A 11 3.55 4.63 -2.86
CA ASN A 11 4.04 4.87 -4.21
C ASN A 11 4.27 6.37 -4.44
N GLU A 12 5.08 6.71 -5.42
CA GLU A 12 5.49 8.10 -5.67
C GLU A 12 4.30 9.04 -5.82
N ASN A 13 3.25 8.61 -6.52
CA ASN A 13 2.07 9.44 -6.78
C ASN A 13 0.99 9.34 -5.71
N PHE A 14 1.29 8.67 -4.60
CA PHE A 14 0.35 8.60 -3.50
C PHE A 14 0.17 10.00 -2.89
N PRO A 15 -1.07 10.40 -2.51
CA PRO A 15 -1.30 11.77 -2.03
C PRO A 15 -0.52 12.09 -0.76
N GLY A 16 0.15 13.26 -0.76
CA GLY A 16 0.94 13.69 0.40
C GLY A 16 0.11 13.86 1.67
N ASP A 17 -1.14 14.32 1.54
CA ASP A 17 -2.02 14.46 2.70
C ASP A 17 -2.33 13.11 3.34
N ALA A 18 -2.45 12.06 2.53
CA ALA A 18 -2.64 10.71 3.06
C ALA A 18 -1.39 10.18 3.75
N VAL A 19 -0.20 10.47 3.20
CA VAL A 19 1.07 10.12 3.85
C VAL A 19 1.15 10.78 5.23
N THR A 20 0.83 12.07 5.30
CA THR A 20 0.84 12.81 6.56
C THR A 20 -0.14 12.23 7.56
N ALA A 21 -1.36 11.93 7.12
CA ALA A 21 -2.40 11.38 8.01
C ALA A 21 -2.03 10.00 8.54
N LEU A 22 -1.45 9.14 7.71
CA LEU A 22 -1.05 7.80 8.14
C LEU A 22 0.11 7.86 9.13
N ARG A 23 1.08 8.75 8.89
CA ARG A 23 2.18 8.94 9.84
C ARG A 23 1.68 9.51 11.17
N ALA A 24 0.73 10.44 11.12
CA ALA A 24 0.13 11.00 12.32
C ALA A 24 -0.64 9.94 13.12
N ALA A 25 -1.17 8.93 12.45
CA ALA A 25 -1.86 7.81 13.10
C ALA A 25 -0.88 6.78 13.69
N GLY A 26 0.42 6.99 13.55
CA GLY A 26 1.43 6.12 14.14
C GLY A 26 1.97 5.04 13.23
N HIS A 27 1.63 5.05 11.94
CA HIS A 27 2.12 4.02 11.02
C HIS A 27 3.55 4.32 10.57
N ASP A 28 4.35 3.25 10.46
CA ASP A 28 5.67 3.30 9.83
C ASP A 28 5.44 3.31 8.32
N LEU A 29 5.67 4.44 7.70
CA LEU A 29 5.41 4.64 6.28
C LEU A 29 6.58 5.32 5.61
N ALA A 30 7.15 4.63 4.61
CA ALA A 30 8.14 5.21 3.72
C ALA A 30 7.45 5.69 2.45
N TRP A 31 7.98 6.73 1.82
CA TRP A 31 7.37 7.32 0.63
C TRP A 31 8.39 7.40 -0.50
N VAL A 32 8.07 6.76 -1.63
CA VAL A 32 8.97 6.70 -2.78
C VAL A 32 9.32 8.10 -3.28
N ARG A 33 8.36 9.02 -3.25
CA ARG A 33 8.58 10.39 -3.71
C ARG A 33 9.74 11.09 -3.01
N THR A 34 9.93 10.82 -1.73
CA THR A 34 11.00 11.47 -0.96
C THR A 34 12.30 10.65 -0.96
N ASP A 35 12.18 9.33 -0.98
CA ASP A 35 13.34 8.45 -0.77
C ASP A 35 14.05 8.08 -2.06
N ALA A 36 13.29 7.83 -3.13
CA ALA A 36 13.83 7.33 -4.39
C ALA A 36 12.93 7.72 -5.56
N PRO A 37 12.75 9.04 -5.81
CA PRO A 37 11.85 9.48 -6.87
C PRO A 37 12.30 8.95 -8.22
N GLY A 38 11.33 8.63 -9.07
CA GLY A 38 11.60 8.08 -10.39
C GLY A 38 11.88 6.59 -10.43
N SER A 39 11.72 5.89 -9.29
CA SER A 39 11.94 4.43 -9.27
C SER A 39 10.96 3.72 -10.19
N PRO A 40 11.44 2.81 -11.07
CA PRO A 40 10.53 1.98 -11.87
C PRO A 40 9.67 1.09 -10.97
N ASP A 41 8.48 0.73 -11.47
CA ASP A 41 7.54 -0.10 -10.70
C ASP A 41 8.15 -1.40 -10.17
N PRO A 42 8.94 -2.17 -10.96
CA PRO A 42 9.57 -3.37 -10.42
C PRO A 42 10.47 -3.09 -9.22
N ASP A 43 11.18 -1.97 -9.22
CA ASP A 43 12.07 -1.61 -8.12
C ASP A 43 11.26 -1.23 -6.87
N VAL A 44 10.13 -0.54 -7.06
CA VAL A 44 9.25 -0.19 -5.95
C VAL A 44 8.70 -1.45 -5.30
N LEU A 45 8.23 -2.40 -6.11
CA LEU A 45 7.69 -3.67 -5.60
C LEU A 45 8.78 -4.48 -4.89
N ALA A 46 9.98 -4.54 -5.47
CA ALA A 46 11.11 -5.25 -4.86
C ALA A 46 11.48 -4.64 -3.50
N ARG A 47 11.43 -3.31 -3.39
CA ARG A 47 11.68 -2.63 -2.12
C ARG A 47 10.64 -2.99 -1.08
N ALA A 48 9.37 -3.01 -1.46
CA ALA A 48 8.30 -3.38 -0.53
C ALA A 48 8.52 -4.78 0.03
N VAL A 49 8.90 -5.73 -0.83
CA VAL A 49 9.20 -7.10 -0.40
C VAL A 49 10.42 -7.13 0.51
N ARG A 50 11.49 -6.46 0.11
CA ARG A 50 12.75 -6.47 0.89
C ARG A 50 12.56 -5.87 2.28
N GLU A 51 11.75 -4.83 2.39
CA GLU A 51 11.53 -4.12 3.65
C GLU A 51 10.29 -4.61 4.42
N ASN A 52 9.61 -5.63 3.91
CA ASN A 52 8.37 -6.16 4.50
C ASN A 52 7.33 -5.04 4.69
N ARG A 53 7.11 -4.25 3.65
CA ARG A 53 6.13 -3.17 3.65
C ARG A 53 4.96 -3.50 2.75
N VAL A 54 3.77 -3.09 3.15
CA VAL A 54 2.59 -3.16 2.29
C VAL A 54 2.62 -1.94 1.38
N LEU A 55 2.57 -2.17 0.07
CA LEU A 55 2.60 -1.10 -0.93
C LEU A 55 1.23 -0.45 -1.03
N LEU A 56 1.18 0.87 -0.92
CA LEU A 56 -0.04 1.67 -1.11
C LEU A 56 0.05 2.36 -2.46
N THR A 57 -0.92 2.11 -3.34
CA THR A 57 -0.86 2.66 -4.69
C THR A 57 -2.26 2.88 -5.27
N PHE A 58 -2.36 3.83 -6.21
CA PHE A 58 -3.54 4.01 -7.05
C PHE A 58 -3.32 3.41 -8.44
N ASP A 59 -2.14 2.85 -8.71
CA ASP A 59 -1.77 2.34 -10.03
C ASP A 59 -2.07 0.84 -10.11
N LYS A 60 -3.03 0.49 -10.95
CA LYS A 60 -3.46 -0.91 -11.13
C LYS A 60 -2.34 -1.80 -11.69
N ASP A 61 -1.34 -1.22 -12.33
CA ASP A 61 -0.26 -2.00 -12.94
C ASP A 61 0.58 -2.76 -11.91
N PHE A 62 0.62 -2.30 -10.65
CA PHE A 62 1.33 -3.02 -9.61
C PHE A 62 0.73 -4.40 -9.32
N GLY A 63 -0.58 -4.52 -9.36
CA GLY A 63 -1.22 -5.83 -9.18
C GLY A 63 -0.85 -6.79 -10.30
N GLU A 64 -0.96 -6.32 -11.52
CA GLU A 64 -0.60 -7.13 -12.68
C GLU A 64 0.88 -7.51 -12.65
N LEU A 65 1.74 -6.58 -12.27
CA LEU A 65 3.16 -6.83 -12.16
C LEU A 65 3.46 -7.94 -11.14
N ALA A 66 2.80 -7.88 -9.98
CA ALA A 66 2.99 -8.89 -8.93
C ALA A 66 2.60 -10.29 -9.41
N TRP A 67 1.46 -10.41 -10.10
CA TRP A 67 1.01 -11.71 -10.61
C TRP A 67 1.87 -12.21 -11.76
N ARG A 68 2.20 -11.33 -12.72
CA ARG A 68 2.93 -11.70 -13.93
C ARG A 68 4.37 -12.06 -13.65
N ALA A 69 5.03 -11.31 -12.80
CA ALA A 69 6.43 -11.52 -12.48
C ALA A 69 6.66 -12.68 -11.53
N GLY A 70 5.59 -13.21 -10.93
CA GLY A 70 5.71 -14.25 -9.93
C GLY A 70 6.50 -13.80 -8.70
N LEU A 71 6.56 -12.50 -8.45
CA LEU A 71 7.27 -11.97 -7.31
C LEU A 71 6.46 -12.24 -6.04
N PRO A 72 7.09 -12.81 -5.01
CA PRO A 72 6.39 -12.97 -3.74
C PRO A 72 6.21 -11.60 -3.11
N ALA A 73 4.99 -11.11 -3.06
CA ALA A 73 4.68 -9.89 -2.33
C ALA A 73 4.31 -10.28 -0.91
N THR A 74 5.31 -10.74 -0.16
CA THR A 74 5.09 -11.19 1.21
C THR A 74 4.62 -10.06 2.11
N ALA A 75 4.90 -8.82 1.70
CA ALA A 75 4.44 -7.64 2.45
C ALA A 75 3.00 -7.28 2.12
N GLY A 76 2.59 -7.40 0.85
CA GLY A 76 1.22 -7.09 0.44
C GLY A 76 1.11 -5.85 -0.44
N ILE A 77 -0.05 -5.69 -1.07
CA ILE A 77 -0.35 -4.53 -1.91
C ILE A 77 -1.77 -4.08 -1.62
N ILE A 78 -1.96 -2.77 -1.45
CA ILE A 78 -3.30 -2.17 -1.38
C ILE A 78 -3.44 -1.24 -2.57
N LEU A 79 -4.34 -1.60 -3.48
CA LEU A 79 -4.68 -0.80 -4.64
C LEU A 79 -5.96 -0.03 -4.35
N PHE A 80 -5.88 1.30 -4.37
CA PHE A 80 -7.03 2.15 -4.15
C PHE A 80 -7.69 2.48 -5.49
N ARG A 81 -8.95 2.11 -5.64
CA ARG A 81 -9.78 2.42 -6.81
C ARG A 81 -10.97 3.26 -6.34
N LEU A 82 -10.65 4.44 -5.87
CA LEU A 82 -11.62 5.39 -5.33
C LEU A 82 -11.60 6.65 -6.17
N PRO A 83 -12.75 7.31 -6.35
CA PRO A 83 -12.74 8.68 -6.85
C PRO A 83 -11.86 9.48 -5.88
N MET A 84 -10.98 10.31 -6.42
CA MET A 84 -10.10 11.09 -5.55
C MET A 84 -10.94 12.10 -4.78
N PRO A 85 -11.00 11.99 -3.44
CA PRO A 85 -11.68 13.04 -2.67
C PRO A 85 -10.90 14.34 -2.74
N SER A 86 -11.49 15.42 -2.24
CA SER A 86 -10.77 16.68 -2.16
C SER A 86 -9.50 16.51 -1.31
N PRO A 87 -8.47 17.34 -1.52
CA PRO A 87 -7.24 17.22 -0.73
C PRO A 87 -7.49 17.26 0.79
N ALA A 88 -8.51 17.98 1.23
CA ALA A 88 -8.85 18.04 2.66
C ALA A 88 -9.39 16.73 3.20
N ASP A 89 -10.00 15.89 2.34
CA ASP A 89 -10.70 14.68 2.76
C ASP A 89 -9.89 13.39 2.52
N VAL A 90 -8.88 13.44 1.65
CA VAL A 90 -8.16 12.24 1.24
C VAL A 90 -7.40 11.61 2.40
N GLY A 91 -6.78 12.44 3.25
CA GLY A 91 -6.03 11.93 4.39
C GLY A 91 -6.90 11.15 5.36
N PRO A 92 -7.96 11.79 5.91
CA PRO A 92 -8.87 11.07 6.82
C PRO A 92 -9.52 9.85 6.19
N ALA A 93 -9.90 9.92 4.92
CA ALA A 93 -10.53 8.79 4.24
C ALA A 93 -9.61 7.58 4.17
N ILE A 94 -8.36 7.78 3.74
CA ILE A 94 -7.40 6.69 3.60
C ILE A 94 -6.97 6.18 4.98
N ALA A 95 -6.73 7.07 5.93
CA ALA A 95 -6.38 6.65 7.29
C ALA A 95 -7.49 5.81 7.92
N GLY A 96 -8.75 6.18 7.70
CA GLY A 96 -9.89 5.41 8.19
C GLY A 96 -9.97 4.02 7.58
N ILE A 97 -9.71 3.91 6.27
CA ILE A 97 -9.70 2.62 5.58
C ILE A 97 -8.60 1.72 6.15
N ILE A 98 -7.41 2.23 6.30
CA ILE A 98 -6.28 1.45 6.83
C ILE A 98 -6.57 1.01 8.26
N ALA A 99 -7.16 1.88 9.08
CA ALA A 99 -7.48 1.56 10.46
C ALA A 99 -8.61 0.54 10.60
N SER A 100 -9.41 0.34 9.55
CA SER A 100 -10.58 -0.55 9.61
C SER A 100 -10.21 -2.04 9.63
N ARG A 101 -8.97 -2.40 9.28
CA ARG A 101 -8.50 -3.77 9.23
C ARG A 101 -7.06 -3.86 9.68
N GLU A 102 -6.62 -5.07 10.05
CA GLU A 102 -5.23 -5.33 10.43
C GLU A 102 -4.56 -6.40 9.57
N ASP A 103 -5.32 -7.01 8.66
CA ASP A 103 -4.86 -8.16 7.87
C ASP A 103 -4.37 -7.80 6.47
N TRP A 104 -3.72 -6.66 6.35
CA TRP A 104 -3.22 -6.16 5.06
C TRP A 104 -2.02 -6.95 4.52
N ALA A 105 -1.17 -7.46 5.41
CA ALA A 105 0.04 -8.15 5.00
C ALA A 105 -0.28 -9.47 4.31
N GLY A 106 0.47 -9.79 3.26
CA GLY A 106 0.30 -11.04 2.51
C GLY A 106 -0.88 -11.06 1.57
N GLN A 107 -1.59 -9.94 1.41
CA GLN A 107 -2.79 -9.84 0.61
C GLN A 107 -2.62 -8.87 -0.55
N PHE A 108 -3.31 -9.15 -1.63
CA PHE A 108 -3.61 -8.15 -2.65
C PHE A 108 -5.00 -7.62 -2.36
N SER A 109 -5.08 -6.37 -1.95
CA SER A 109 -6.33 -5.75 -1.53
C SER A 109 -6.73 -4.67 -2.54
N VAL A 110 -7.98 -4.68 -2.96
CA VAL A 110 -8.53 -3.64 -3.84
C VAL A 110 -9.60 -2.91 -3.05
N VAL A 111 -9.37 -1.62 -2.81
CA VAL A 111 -10.29 -0.76 -2.08
C VAL A 111 -11.15 0.01 -3.08
N GLU A 112 -12.44 -0.26 -3.07
CA GLU A 112 -13.43 0.40 -3.93
C GLU A 112 -14.47 1.09 -3.05
N PRO A 113 -15.29 2.00 -3.60
CA PRO A 113 -16.35 2.62 -2.80
C PRO A 113 -17.25 1.56 -2.17
N GLY A 114 -17.32 1.56 -0.84
CA GLY A 114 -18.17 0.65 -0.09
C GLY A 114 -17.72 -0.80 -0.08
N ARG A 115 -16.52 -1.14 -0.60
CA ARG A 115 -16.09 -2.53 -0.67
C ARG A 115 -14.59 -2.66 -0.65
N ILE A 116 -14.10 -3.67 0.07
CA ILE A 116 -12.69 -4.08 0.05
C ILE A 116 -12.65 -5.54 -0.38
N ARG A 117 -11.94 -5.82 -1.47
CA ARG A 117 -11.73 -7.19 -1.95
C ARG A 117 -10.30 -7.59 -1.67
N MET A 118 -10.08 -8.77 -1.10
CA MET A 118 -8.77 -9.24 -0.73
C MET A 118 -8.51 -10.63 -1.28
N ARG A 119 -7.29 -10.85 -1.76
CA ARG A 119 -6.83 -12.15 -2.24
C ARG A 119 -5.44 -12.40 -1.69
N SER A 120 -5.18 -13.60 -1.19
CA SER A 120 -3.85 -13.96 -0.75
C SER A 120 -2.88 -13.95 -1.93
N LEU A 121 -1.73 -13.30 -1.73
CA LEU A 121 -0.68 -13.29 -2.74
C LEU A 121 0.06 -14.63 -2.71
N PRO A 122 0.57 -15.10 -3.87
CA PRO A 122 1.39 -16.29 -3.88
C PRO A 122 2.59 -16.07 -2.97
N SER A 123 2.76 -16.95 -1.98
CA SER A 123 3.96 -16.91 -1.16
C SER A 123 4.88 -18.01 -1.60
N ARG A 124 6.17 -17.69 -1.76
CA ARG A 124 7.20 -18.69 -1.93
C ARG A 124 7.80 -18.94 -0.57
N SER A 125 7.58 -20.12 -0.13
CA SER A 125 8.23 -20.58 1.09
C SER A 125 9.68 -20.95 0.82
#